data_843479979f0c1bce4003a28be3e355df
#
_entry.id   843479979f0c1bce4003a28be3e355df
#
_cell.length_a   1.000
_cell.length_b   1.000
_cell.length_c   1.000
_cell.angle_alpha   90.00
_cell.angle_beta   90.00
_cell.angle_gamma   90.00
#
_symmetry.space_group_name_H-M   'P 1'
#
loop_
_entity.id
_entity.type
_entity.pdbx_description
1 polymer ?
#
loop_
_entity_poly.entity_id
_entity_poly.type
_entity_poly.pdbx_seq_one_letter_code
_entity_poly.pdbx_strand_id
1 'polypeptide(L)'
;MVIRRLVGRWQGVVLSLIGLIATIWLGLTGQLALYIHPRYFVFTVIMAVIAGVLALAAFVLAPTAQDGHDQDGHEHSDEHSHDHSDGRGSRWSWLWPVGSVLTIVAAVVALLILPPSTLTTATVAQRDLNGSASALTLKAPALPSKGDYSAFTVRDWASLLRSGAGQDFFADKTATVTGFVSADKTDPNVFFVTRFVVTCCAVDAQPIGVPVYHPGWQNEYTTDSWVTVSSSFRANPNPASREAIVLIPDSIAHTTQPAQPYVY
;
A
#
# COMPACT_ATOMS: atom_id res chain seq x y z
N MET A 1 -40.72 0.98 8.99
CA MET A 1 -39.55 0.09 9.29
C MET A 1 -39.02 -0.62 8.03
N VAL A 2 -39.83 -1.17 7.15
CA VAL A 2 -39.45 -1.94 5.95
C VAL A 2 -38.52 -1.18 5.00
N ILE A 3 -38.81 0.06 4.66
CA ILE A 3 -38.03 0.89 3.72
C ILE A 3 -36.58 1.10 4.24
N ARG A 4 -36.41 1.27 5.52
CA ARG A 4 -35.09 1.49 6.16
C ARG A 4 -34.19 0.23 6.07
N ARG A 5 -34.77 -0.96 6.22
CA ARG A 5 -34.09 -2.25 6.05
C ARG A 5 -33.72 -2.52 4.57
N LEU A 6 -34.65 -2.18 3.68
CA LEU A 6 -34.40 -2.30 2.23
C LEU A 6 -33.25 -1.41 1.77
N VAL A 7 -33.27 -0.12 2.16
CA VAL A 7 -32.20 0.84 1.79
C VAL A 7 -30.83 0.38 2.31
N GLY A 8 -30.73 -0.07 3.58
CA GLY A 8 -29.47 -0.58 4.13
C GLY A 8 -28.95 -1.82 3.40
N ARG A 9 -29.84 -2.72 2.98
CA ARG A 9 -29.49 -3.93 2.23
C ARG A 9 -28.97 -3.59 0.82
N TRP A 10 -29.66 -2.68 0.10
CA TRP A 10 -29.20 -2.19 -1.21
C TRP A 10 -27.88 -1.46 -1.12
N GLN A 11 -27.69 -0.62 -0.10
CA GLN A 11 -26.45 0.08 0.12
C GLN A 11 -25.26 -0.89 0.29
N GLY A 12 -25.44 -1.94 1.10
CA GLY A 12 -24.39 -2.94 1.31
C GLY A 12 -23.98 -3.65 0.02
N VAL A 13 -24.97 -4.09 -0.79
CA VAL A 13 -24.68 -4.75 -2.07
C VAL A 13 -24.01 -3.80 -3.06
N VAL A 14 -24.49 -2.56 -3.18
CA VAL A 14 -23.91 -1.56 -4.09
C VAL A 14 -22.47 -1.25 -3.69
N LEU A 15 -22.18 -1.02 -2.41
CA LEU A 15 -20.82 -0.76 -1.94
C LEU A 15 -19.90 -1.96 -2.17
N SER A 16 -20.37 -3.19 -1.94
CA SER A 16 -19.60 -4.40 -2.23
C SER A 16 -19.27 -4.53 -3.72
N LEU A 17 -20.25 -4.27 -4.59
CA LEU A 17 -20.03 -4.31 -6.04
C LEU A 17 -19.06 -3.22 -6.50
N ILE A 18 -19.14 -2.01 -5.95
CA ILE A 18 -18.18 -0.92 -6.25
C ILE A 18 -16.77 -1.36 -5.87
N GLY A 19 -16.59 -1.92 -4.68
CA GLY A 19 -15.28 -2.42 -4.24
C GLY A 19 -14.73 -3.54 -5.14
N LEU A 20 -15.60 -4.48 -5.57
CA LEU A 20 -15.23 -5.56 -6.47
C LEU A 20 -14.85 -5.03 -7.87
N ILE A 21 -15.64 -4.12 -8.42
CA ILE A 21 -15.36 -3.47 -9.71
C ILE A 21 -14.02 -2.72 -9.64
N ALA A 22 -13.79 -1.95 -8.58
CA ALA A 22 -12.52 -1.25 -8.37
C ALA A 22 -11.34 -2.21 -8.29
N THR A 23 -11.47 -3.33 -7.57
CA THR A 23 -10.41 -4.35 -7.47
C THR A 23 -10.10 -4.98 -8.83
N ILE A 24 -11.12 -5.34 -9.60
CA ILE A 24 -10.95 -5.91 -10.94
C ILE A 24 -10.31 -4.86 -11.87
N TRP A 25 -10.76 -3.61 -11.82
CA TRP A 25 -10.20 -2.51 -12.59
C TRP A 25 -8.72 -2.29 -12.30
N LEU A 26 -8.32 -2.22 -11.02
CA LEU A 26 -6.93 -2.12 -10.61
C LEU A 26 -6.09 -3.31 -11.09
N GLY A 27 -6.68 -4.52 -11.10
CA GLY A 27 -6.03 -5.72 -11.66
C GLY A 27 -5.79 -5.61 -13.16
N LEU A 28 -6.78 -5.19 -13.93
CA LEU A 28 -6.71 -5.05 -15.38
C LEU A 28 -5.77 -3.92 -15.83
N THR A 29 -5.68 -2.83 -15.06
CA THR A 29 -4.80 -1.69 -15.34
C THR A 29 -3.37 -1.87 -14.82
N GLY A 30 -3.08 -2.99 -14.13
CA GLY A 30 -1.77 -3.25 -13.52
C GLY A 30 -1.49 -2.43 -12.24
N GLN A 31 -2.38 -1.53 -11.85
CA GLN A 31 -2.23 -0.69 -10.66
C GLN A 31 -2.40 -1.47 -9.35
N LEU A 32 -2.91 -2.68 -9.41
CA LEU A 32 -3.00 -3.58 -8.25
C LEU A 32 -1.60 -3.89 -7.66
N ALA A 33 -0.53 -3.80 -8.48
CA ALA A 33 0.87 -3.92 -8.03
C ALA A 33 1.28 -2.87 -6.97
N LEU A 34 0.56 -1.75 -6.86
CA LEU A 34 0.80 -0.75 -5.84
C LEU A 34 0.29 -1.15 -4.45
N TYR A 35 -0.55 -2.18 -4.38
CA TYR A 35 -1.20 -2.62 -3.15
C TYR A 35 -0.84 -4.04 -2.74
N ILE A 36 -0.62 -4.92 -3.72
CA ILE A 36 -0.43 -6.36 -3.49
C ILE A 36 0.74 -6.86 -4.35
N HIS A 37 1.52 -7.81 -3.80
CA HIS A 37 2.57 -8.49 -4.55
C HIS A 37 2.00 -9.17 -5.82
N PRO A 38 2.65 -9.05 -7.00
CA PRO A 38 2.14 -9.55 -8.28
C PRO A 38 1.75 -11.03 -8.29
N ARG A 39 2.41 -11.87 -7.49
CA ARG A 39 2.08 -13.30 -7.39
C ARG A 39 0.64 -13.59 -6.93
N TYR A 40 0.00 -12.62 -6.25
CA TYR A 40 -1.37 -12.78 -5.75
C TYR A 40 -2.45 -12.21 -6.69
N PHE A 41 -2.09 -11.60 -7.82
CA PHE A 41 -3.04 -10.95 -8.72
C PHE A 41 -4.13 -11.90 -9.21
N VAL A 42 -3.73 -13.04 -9.77
CA VAL A 42 -4.68 -14.02 -10.31
C VAL A 42 -5.61 -14.52 -9.20
N PHE A 43 -5.05 -14.83 -8.04
CA PHE A 43 -5.84 -15.27 -6.89
C PHE A 43 -6.85 -14.18 -6.45
N THR A 44 -6.40 -12.93 -6.34
CA THR A 44 -7.25 -11.81 -5.92
C THR A 44 -8.40 -11.58 -6.88
N VAL A 45 -8.14 -11.60 -8.20
CA VAL A 45 -9.18 -11.42 -9.23
C VAL A 45 -10.19 -12.56 -9.19
N ILE A 46 -9.74 -13.81 -9.08
CA ILE A 46 -10.63 -14.98 -8.96
C ILE A 46 -11.53 -14.85 -7.72
N MET A 47 -10.94 -14.54 -6.58
CA MET A 47 -11.69 -14.36 -5.33
C MET A 47 -12.67 -13.19 -5.39
N ALA A 48 -12.32 -12.09 -6.06
CA ALA A 48 -13.22 -10.97 -6.29
C ALA A 48 -14.43 -11.38 -7.14
N VAL A 49 -14.23 -12.16 -8.19
CA VAL A 49 -15.34 -12.66 -9.04
C VAL A 49 -16.24 -13.59 -8.22
N ILE A 50 -15.68 -14.56 -7.49
CA ILE A 50 -16.44 -15.46 -6.63
C ILE A 50 -17.24 -14.69 -5.59
N ALA A 51 -16.62 -13.71 -4.90
CA ALA A 51 -17.30 -12.87 -3.93
C ALA A 51 -18.45 -12.08 -4.56
N GLY A 52 -18.27 -11.58 -5.77
CA GLY A 52 -19.31 -10.88 -6.53
C GLY A 52 -20.52 -11.77 -6.84
N VAL A 53 -20.25 -12.98 -7.32
CA VAL A 53 -21.31 -13.98 -7.60
C VAL A 53 -22.06 -14.35 -6.32
N LEU A 54 -21.34 -14.60 -5.22
CA LEU A 54 -21.95 -14.93 -3.93
C LEU A 54 -22.76 -13.76 -3.35
N ALA A 55 -22.28 -12.53 -3.49
CA ALA A 55 -23.00 -11.33 -3.05
C ALA A 55 -24.31 -11.15 -3.81
N LEU A 56 -24.29 -11.35 -5.14
CA LEU A 56 -25.48 -11.30 -5.98
C LEU A 56 -26.45 -12.46 -5.65
N ALA A 57 -25.95 -13.68 -5.51
CA ALA A 57 -26.74 -14.84 -5.12
C ALA A 57 -27.40 -14.64 -3.74
N ALA A 58 -26.65 -14.18 -2.76
CA ALA A 58 -27.17 -13.89 -1.43
C ALA A 58 -28.27 -12.81 -1.47
N PHE A 59 -28.11 -11.80 -2.34
CA PHE A 59 -29.11 -10.77 -2.52
C PHE A 59 -30.42 -11.30 -3.14
N VAL A 60 -30.31 -12.21 -4.12
CA VAL A 60 -31.48 -12.81 -4.82
C VAL A 60 -32.17 -13.87 -3.95
N LEU A 61 -31.37 -14.73 -3.29
CA LEU A 61 -31.87 -15.90 -2.56
C LEU A 61 -32.30 -15.60 -1.12
N ALA A 62 -31.81 -14.50 -0.51
CA ALA A 62 -32.18 -14.18 0.86
C ALA A 62 -33.66 -13.76 0.90
N PRO A 63 -34.54 -14.59 1.50
CA PRO A 63 -35.95 -14.25 1.62
C PRO A 63 -36.08 -12.93 2.38
N THR A 64 -37.08 -12.11 1.98
CA THR A 64 -37.57 -11.06 2.85
C THR A 64 -38.16 -11.79 4.05
N ALA A 65 -37.39 -11.89 5.14
CA ALA A 65 -37.90 -12.46 6.37
C ALA A 65 -39.14 -11.67 6.78
N GLN A 66 -40.30 -12.20 6.43
CA GLN A 66 -41.54 -11.88 7.05
C GLN A 66 -41.40 -12.45 8.46
N ASP A 67 -41.29 -11.57 9.45
CA ASP A 67 -41.36 -11.94 10.85
C ASP A 67 -42.76 -12.56 11.10
N GLY A 68 -42.86 -13.85 10.88
CA GLY A 68 -43.92 -14.69 11.43
C GLY A 68 -43.49 -15.04 12.84
N HIS A 69 -43.65 -14.14 13.76
CA HIS A 69 -43.81 -14.46 15.16
C HIS A 69 -45.29 -14.82 15.35
N ASP A 70 -45.61 -16.07 15.06
CA ASP A 70 -46.74 -16.72 15.70
C ASP A 70 -46.29 -16.95 17.16
N GLN A 71 -46.65 -16.02 18.02
CA GLN A 71 -46.64 -16.21 19.46
C GLN A 71 -47.90 -16.99 19.83
N ASP A 72 -47.67 -18.25 20.17
CA ASP A 72 -48.64 -19.03 20.96
C ASP A 72 -49.01 -18.28 22.22
N GLY A 73 -50.30 -18.28 22.49
CA GLY A 73 -50.95 -17.46 23.52
C GLY A 73 -50.51 -17.74 24.95
N HIS A 74 -50.41 -16.67 25.69
CA HIS A 74 -50.75 -16.63 27.11
C HIS A 74 -51.53 -15.35 27.35
N GLU A 75 -52.84 -15.53 27.63
CA GLU A 75 -53.70 -14.54 28.17
C GLU A 75 -53.20 -14.09 29.53
N HIS A 76 -52.85 -12.83 29.69
CA HIS A 76 -52.97 -12.09 30.94
C HIS A 76 -53.48 -10.70 30.59
N SER A 77 -54.73 -10.50 30.95
CA SER A 77 -55.40 -9.22 31.08
C SER A 77 -54.76 -8.41 32.19
N ASP A 78 -54.22 -7.22 31.85
CA ASP A 78 -54.23 -6.05 32.73
C ASP A 78 -54.24 -4.77 31.86
N GLU A 79 -55.30 -4.00 32.04
CA GLU A 79 -55.52 -2.68 31.50
C GLU A 79 -54.54 -1.68 32.10
N HIS A 80 -53.65 -1.10 31.26
CA HIS A 80 -53.17 0.25 31.48
C HIS A 80 -52.99 0.95 30.14
N SER A 81 -53.97 1.77 29.83
CA SER A 81 -53.95 2.80 28.80
C SER A 81 -52.90 3.85 29.15
N HIS A 82 -51.79 3.84 28.44
CA HIS A 82 -50.93 5.02 28.28
C HIS A 82 -50.84 5.37 26.83
N ASP A 83 -51.72 6.31 26.48
CA ASP A 83 -51.72 7.07 25.24
C ASP A 83 -50.45 7.97 25.24
N HIS A 84 -49.41 7.51 24.59
CA HIS A 84 -48.26 8.36 24.21
C HIS A 84 -48.27 8.49 22.70
N SER A 85 -49.10 9.39 22.23
CA SER A 85 -48.98 9.99 20.90
C SER A 85 -47.72 10.81 20.79
N ASP A 86 -46.57 10.15 20.62
CA ASP A 86 -45.34 10.81 20.16
C ASP A 86 -45.36 10.94 18.64
N GLY A 87 -46.21 11.86 18.18
CA GLY A 87 -46.20 12.44 16.86
C GLY A 87 -44.96 13.28 16.58
N ARG A 88 -43.78 12.76 16.77
CA ARG A 88 -42.53 13.25 16.17
C ARG A 88 -42.17 12.37 15.00
N GLY A 89 -43.02 12.34 13.99
CA GLY A 89 -42.75 11.85 12.65
C GLY A 89 -41.60 12.64 12.06
N SER A 90 -40.55 12.22 12.40
CA SER A 90 -39.19 12.20 11.95
C SER A 90 -38.90 13.00 10.66
N ARG A 91 -38.67 14.30 10.79
CA ARG A 91 -37.89 15.08 9.81
C ARG A 91 -36.50 14.45 9.59
N TRP A 92 -36.06 13.48 10.40
CA TRP A 92 -34.81 12.73 10.34
C TRP A 92 -34.89 11.46 9.50
N SER A 93 -36.09 10.98 9.14
CA SER A 93 -36.20 9.78 8.29
C SER A 93 -35.65 9.99 6.87
N TRP A 94 -35.65 11.24 6.40
CA TRP A 94 -35.08 11.64 5.10
C TRP A 94 -33.54 11.67 5.09
N LEU A 95 -32.90 11.87 6.22
CA LEU A 95 -31.43 11.87 6.31
C LEU A 95 -30.81 10.50 6.02
N TRP A 96 -31.53 9.41 6.22
CA TRP A 96 -31.05 8.06 5.97
C TRP A 96 -30.79 7.76 4.47
N PRO A 97 -31.73 7.98 3.57
CA PRO A 97 -31.48 7.79 2.14
C PRO A 97 -30.43 8.77 1.61
N VAL A 98 -30.41 10.01 2.09
CA VAL A 98 -29.39 11.00 1.71
C VAL A 98 -28.00 10.55 2.17
N GLY A 99 -27.85 10.10 3.42
CA GLY A 99 -26.61 9.54 3.93
C GLY A 99 -26.11 8.33 3.13
N SER A 100 -27.03 7.43 2.73
CA SER A 100 -26.72 6.27 1.90
C SER A 100 -26.17 6.68 0.52
N VAL A 101 -26.84 7.60 -0.16
CA VAL A 101 -26.39 8.11 -1.46
C VAL A 101 -25.03 8.81 -1.33
N LEU A 102 -24.86 9.64 -0.32
CA LEU A 102 -23.60 10.35 -0.07
C LEU A 102 -22.43 9.38 0.18
N THR A 103 -22.65 8.30 0.92
CA THR A 103 -21.65 7.26 1.16
C THR A 103 -21.29 6.54 -0.13
N ILE A 104 -22.27 6.20 -0.98
CA ILE A 104 -22.02 5.56 -2.27
C ILE A 104 -21.22 6.48 -3.19
N VAL A 105 -21.62 7.76 -3.29
CA VAL A 105 -20.89 8.76 -4.09
C VAL A 105 -19.46 8.93 -3.58
N ALA A 106 -19.28 9.05 -2.26
CA ALA A 106 -17.95 9.15 -1.66
C ALA A 106 -17.08 7.92 -1.96
N ALA A 107 -17.65 6.71 -1.91
CA ALA A 107 -16.95 5.48 -2.24
C ALA A 107 -16.53 5.44 -3.73
N VAL A 108 -17.44 5.84 -4.64
CA VAL A 108 -17.13 5.93 -6.08
C VAL A 108 -16.00 6.93 -6.33
N VAL A 109 -16.08 8.13 -5.74
CA VAL A 109 -15.05 9.15 -5.88
C VAL A 109 -13.71 8.64 -5.32
N ALA A 110 -13.71 8.07 -4.12
CA ALA A 110 -12.50 7.60 -3.47
C ALA A 110 -11.83 6.45 -4.22
N LEU A 111 -12.59 5.52 -4.79
CA LEU A 111 -12.05 4.31 -5.40
C LEU A 111 -11.78 4.43 -6.90
N LEU A 112 -12.48 5.30 -7.61
CA LEU A 112 -12.40 5.41 -9.08
C LEU A 112 -11.78 6.72 -9.57
N ILE A 113 -11.84 7.80 -8.78
CA ILE A 113 -11.38 9.13 -9.20
C ILE A 113 -10.04 9.48 -8.57
N LEU A 114 -9.81 9.11 -7.28
CA LEU A 114 -8.52 9.38 -6.65
C LEU A 114 -7.45 8.46 -7.25
N PRO A 115 -6.32 9.04 -7.71
CA PRO A 115 -5.22 8.22 -8.20
C PRO A 115 -4.66 7.35 -7.08
N PRO A 116 -4.23 6.12 -7.38
CA PRO A 116 -3.58 5.27 -6.39
C PRO A 116 -2.30 5.96 -5.89
N SER A 117 -2.15 6.04 -4.57
CA SER A 117 -0.96 6.61 -3.95
C SER A 117 0.13 5.55 -3.82
N THR A 118 1.37 5.95 -4.05
CA THR A 118 2.55 5.13 -3.77
C THR A 118 3.11 5.44 -2.39
N LEU A 119 3.90 4.51 -1.86
CA LEU A 119 4.62 4.73 -0.61
C LEU A 119 5.73 5.77 -0.81
N THR A 120 5.91 6.64 0.18
CA THR A 120 6.80 7.80 0.14
C THR A 120 7.72 7.85 1.36
N THR A 121 8.55 8.89 1.45
CA THR A 121 9.39 9.17 2.62
C THR A 121 8.61 9.31 3.92
N ALA A 122 7.33 9.66 3.89
CA ALA A 122 6.46 9.63 5.07
C ALA A 122 6.38 8.22 5.68
N THR A 123 6.37 7.17 4.85
CA THR A 123 6.42 5.77 5.31
C THR A 123 7.82 5.39 5.77
N VAL A 124 8.88 5.87 5.10
CA VAL A 124 10.28 5.66 5.54
C VAL A 124 10.52 6.28 6.92
N ALA A 125 9.93 7.44 7.21
CA ALA A 125 10.07 8.09 8.50
C ALA A 125 9.51 7.27 9.68
N GLN A 126 8.49 6.45 9.42
CA GLN A 126 7.83 5.58 10.41
C GLN A 126 8.51 4.21 10.56
N ARG A 127 9.46 3.87 9.71
CA ARG A 127 10.13 2.56 9.67
C ARG A 127 11.64 2.75 9.63
N ASP A 128 12.39 1.74 10.06
CA ASP A 128 13.84 1.78 9.94
C ASP A 128 14.28 1.43 8.53
N LEU A 129 14.95 2.36 7.87
CA LEU A 129 15.57 2.12 6.56
C LEU A 129 16.62 1.02 6.70
N ASN A 130 16.57 0.01 5.85
CA ASN A 130 17.41 -1.18 5.91
C ASN A 130 17.35 -1.93 7.26
N GLY A 131 16.32 -1.66 8.11
CA GLY A 131 16.21 -2.25 9.45
C GLY A 131 15.64 -3.67 9.44
N SER A 132 14.86 -4.03 8.45
CA SER A 132 14.20 -5.33 8.39
C SER A 132 15.10 -6.41 7.82
N ALA A 133 15.55 -7.32 8.68
CA ALA A 133 16.27 -8.53 8.26
C ALA A 133 15.48 -9.35 7.23
N SER A 134 14.16 -9.47 7.41
CA SER A 134 13.29 -10.22 6.49
C SER A 134 13.24 -9.62 5.09
N ALA A 135 13.27 -8.30 4.94
CA ALA A 135 13.28 -7.64 3.64
C ALA A 135 14.59 -7.90 2.86
N LEU A 136 15.70 -8.06 3.59
CA LEU A 136 17.03 -8.21 3.01
C LEU A 136 17.45 -9.68 2.84
N THR A 137 16.96 -10.58 3.72
CA THR A 137 17.42 -11.98 3.77
C THR A 137 16.55 -12.97 3.03
N LEU A 138 15.37 -12.59 2.51
CA LEU A 138 14.45 -13.51 1.82
C LEU A 138 15.09 -14.28 0.65
N LYS A 139 16.18 -13.77 0.09
CA LYS A 139 17.10 -14.48 -0.79
C LYS A 139 18.40 -13.66 -0.85
N ALA A 140 19.46 -14.11 -0.16
CA ALA A 140 20.77 -13.52 -0.37
C ALA A 140 21.05 -13.52 -1.88
N PRO A 141 21.49 -12.37 -2.46
CA PRO A 141 21.77 -12.35 -3.88
C PRO A 141 22.84 -13.41 -4.17
N ALA A 142 22.54 -14.29 -5.12
CA ALA A 142 23.55 -15.21 -5.60
C ALA A 142 24.67 -14.36 -6.20
N LEU A 143 25.85 -14.41 -5.61
CA LEU A 143 27.01 -13.70 -6.13
C LEU A 143 27.25 -14.19 -7.57
N PRO A 144 27.32 -13.29 -8.54
CA PRO A 144 27.47 -13.68 -9.93
C PRO A 144 28.84 -14.34 -10.11
N SER A 145 28.83 -15.54 -10.68
CA SER A 145 30.06 -16.34 -10.91
C SER A 145 31.11 -15.67 -11.81
N LYS A 146 30.71 -14.61 -12.52
CA LYS A 146 31.58 -13.83 -13.43
C LYS A 146 31.83 -12.38 -12.98
N GLY A 147 31.42 -11.99 -11.76
CA GLY A 147 31.58 -10.61 -11.27
C GLY A 147 30.76 -9.55 -11.99
N ASP A 148 29.75 -9.94 -12.76
CA ASP A 148 28.82 -9.00 -13.40
C ASP A 148 27.65 -8.66 -12.47
N TYR A 149 27.66 -7.46 -11.91
CA TYR A 149 26.66 -6.94 -10.99
C TYR A 149 25.61 -6.05 -11.68
N SER A 150 25.58 -6.00 -13.01
CA SER A 150 24.67 -5.12 -13.77
C SER A 150 23.17 -5.40 -13.51
N ALA A 151 22.84 -6.63 -13.14
CA ALA A 151 21.47 -7.04 -12.82
C ALA A 151 21.09 -6.77 -11.35
N PHE A 152 22.02 -6.27 -10.52
CA PHE A 152 21.73 -6.05 -9.11
C PHE A 152 20.81 -4.86 -8.90
N THR A 153 19.80 -5.11 -8.09
CA THR A 153 18.79 -4.11 -7.70
C THR A 153 19.22 -3.35 -6.45
N VAL A 154 18.48 -2.31 -6.09
CA VAL A 154 18.65 -1.61 -4.78
C VAL A 154 18.62 -2.60 -3.61
N ARG A 155 17.76 -3.64 -3.68
CA ARG A 155 17.66 -4.68 -2.65
C ARG A 155 18.94 -5.49 -2.51
N ASP A 156 19.51 -5.90 -3.63
CA ASP A 156 20.71 -6.74 -3.63
C ASP A 156 21.89 -5.97 -3.03
N TRP A 157 22.08 -4.73 -3.43
CA TRP A 157 23.13 -3.87 -2.88
C TRP A 157 22.90 -3.53 -1.41
N ALA A 158 21.68 -3.17 -1.00
CA ALA A 158 21.37 -2.92 0.40
C ALA A 158 21.60 -4.17 1.27
N SER A 159 21.27 -5.35 0.76
CA SER A 159 21.53 -6.63 1.44
C SER A 159 23.03 -6.87 1.65
N LEU A 160 23.84 -6.64 0.63
CA LEU A 160 25.30 -6.78 0.74
C LEU A 160 25.92 -5.78 1.70
N LEU A 161 25.50 -4.51 1.66
CA LEU A 161 25.96 -3.48 2.59
C LEU A 161 25.64 -3.87 4.05
N ARG A 162 24.47 -4.46 4.28
CA ARG A 162 24.05 -4.91 5.62
C ARG A 162 24.66 -6.24 6.06
N SER A 163 25.11 -7.09 5.13
CA SER A 163 25.74 -8.37 5.46
C SER A 163 27.13 -8.23 6.08
N GLY A 164 27.66 -7.00 6.16
CA GLY A 164 28.98 -6.72 6.71
C GLY A 164 30.12 -7.04 5.75
N ALA A 165 29.86 -7.15 4.45
CA ALA A 165 30.91 -7.23 3.46
C ALA A 165 31.82 -5.99 3.58
N GLY A 166 33.12 -6.20 3.69
CA GLY A 166 34.11 -5.15 3.92
C GLY A 166 34.31 -4.25 2.69
N GLN A 167 35.06 -3.16 2.88
CA GLN A 167 35.39 -2.21 1.80
C GLN A 167 36.08 -2.91 0.62
N ASP A 168 36.92 -3.91 0.87
CA ASP A 168 37.61 -4.67 -0.16
C ASP A 168 36.64 -5.40 -1.10
N PHE A 169 35.51 -5.85 -0.57
CA PHE A 169 34.48 -6.46 -1.41
C PHE A 169 33.83 -5.45 -2.37
N PHE A 170 33.61 -4.21 -1.91
CA PHE A 170 32.97 -3.17 -2.71
C PHE A 170 33.97 -2.39 -3.60
N ALA A 171 35.27 -2.51 -3.34
CA ALA A 171 36.29 -1.88 -4.20
C ALA A 171 36.10 -2.33 -5.65
N ASP A 172 36.20 -1.41 -6.58
CA ASP A 172 36.05 -1.63 -8.02
C ASP A 172 34.68 -2.10 -8.50
N LYS A 173 33.65 -2.16 -7.64
CA LYS A 173 32.28 -2.43 -8.03
C LYS A 173 31.52 -1.16 -8.34
N THR A 174 30.89 -1.16 -9.49
CA THR A 174 29.95 -0.11 -9.91
C THR A 174 28.51 -0.59 -9.73
N ALA A 175 27.64 0.32 -9.34
CA ALA A 175 26.22 0.09 -9.22
C ALA A 175 25.43 1.13 -10.02
N THR A 176 24.40 0.68 -10.69
CA THR A 176 23.37 1.57 -11.26
C THR A 176 22.07 1.26 -10.52
N VAL A 177 21.61 2.22 -9.72
CA VAL A 177 20.43 2.04 -8.85
C VAL A 177 19.38 3.11 -9.13
N THR A 178 18.13 2.71 -9.20
CA THR A 178 16.98 3.61 -9.42
C THR A 178 16.05 3.52 -8.23
N GLY A 179 15.70 4.67 -7.66
CA GLY A 179 14.79 4.78 -6.53
C GLY A 179 14.42 6.23 -6.25
N PHE A 180 13.65 6.45 -5.21
CA PHE A 180 13.34 7.80 -4.77
C PHE A 180 14.33 8.29 -3.70
N VAL A 181 14.53 9.60 -3.66
CA VAL A 181 15.44 10.25 -2.73
C VAL A 181 14.82 10.27 -1.33
N SER A 182 15.54 9.74 -0.34
CA SER A 182 15.22 9.93 1.08
C SER A 182 16.46 10.39 1.86
N ALA A 183 16.29 11.37 2.74
CA ALA A 183 17.38 11.93 3.53
C ALA A 183 17.93 10.91 4.54
N ASP A 184 19.24 10.87 4.76
CA ASP A 184 19.80 10.25 5.95
C ASP A 184 19.48 11.09 7.18
N LYS A 185 19.15 10.42 8.30
CA LYS A 185 18.78 11.09 9.57
C LYS A 185 20.00 11.59 10.33
N THR A 186 21.19 11.10 10.02
CA THR A 186 22.42 11.31 10.79
C THR A 186 23.49 12.08 10.04
N ASP A 187 23.51 11.99 8.72
CA ASP A 187 24.50 12.64 7.87
C ASP A 187 23.80 13.50 6.79
N PRO A 188 23.87 14.85 6.89
CA PRO A 188 23.22 15.74 5.93
C PRO A 188 23.82 15.67 4.52
N ASN A 189 25.02 15.12 4.36
CA ASN A 189 25.68 14.93 3.07
C ASN A 189 25.31 13.61 2.39
N VAL A 190 24.51 12.78 3.07
CA VAL A 190 24.07 11.48 2.55
C VAL A 190 22.57 11.51 2.30
N PHE A 191 22.18 10.97 1.17
CA PHE A 191 20.80 10.56 0.90
C PHE A 191 20.78 9.09 0.48
N PHE A 192 19.62 8.47 0.58
CA PHE A 192 19.43 7.09 0.09
C PHE A 192 18.65 7.08 -1.22
N VAL A 193 19.11 6.27 -2.16
CA VAL A 193 18.27 5.81 -3.28
C VAL A 193 17.41 4.67 -2.76
N THR A 194 16.14 4.97 -2.51
CA THR A 194 15.25 4.14 -1.71
C THR A 194 14.19 3.45 -2.58
N ARG A 195 13.86 2.23 -2.23
CA ARG A 195 12.73 1.44 -2.74
C ARG A 195 12.02 0.77 -1.56
N PHE A 196 10.81 0.28 -1.78
CA PHE A 196 10.13 -0.57 -0.82
C PHE A 196 10.15 -2.02 -1.27
N VAL A 197 10.47 -2.93 -0.37
CA VAL A 197 10.25 -4.37 -0.54
C VAL A 197 8.86 -4.69 -0.03
N VAL A 198 8.06 -5.35 -0.86
CA VAL A 198 6.71 -5.80 -0.52
C VAL A 198 6.70 -7.33 -0.56
N THR A 199 6.28 -7.97 0.53
CA THR A 199 6.22 -9.43 0.62
C THR A 199 4.83 -9.96 0.28
N CYS A 200 3.78 -9.33 0.80
CA CYS A 200 2.41 -9.68 0.45
C CYS A 200 1.58 -8.46 0.01
N CYS A 201 1.68 -7.33 0.69
CA CYS A 201 0.88 -6.13 0.40
C CYS A 201 1.58 -4.84 0.90
N ALA A 202 1.06 -3.68 0.50
CA ALA A 202 1.64 -2.38 0.86
C ALA A 202 1.76 -2.15 2.38
N VAL A 203 0.97 -2.86 3.19
CA VAL A 203 1.03 -2.74 4.66
C VAL A 203 2.31 -3.35 5.23
N ASP A 204 2.87 -4.39 4.61
CA ASP A 204 4.12 -5.02 5.03
C ASP A 204 5.37 -4.41 4.40
N ALA A 205 5.22 -3.40 3.55
CA ALA A 205 6.30 -2.78 2.82
C ALA A 205 7.42 -2.30 3.75
N GLN A 206 8.66 -2.68 3.45
CA GLN A 206 9.83 -2.28 4.21
C GLN A 206 10.74 -1.41 3.34
N PRO A 207 11.17 -0.23 3.83
CA PRO A 207 12.08 0.62 3.09
C PRO A 207 13.48 0.04 3.07
N ILE A 208 14.07 -0.01 1.89
CA ILE A 208 15.47 -0.36 1.67
C ILE A 208 16.12 0.71 0.82
N GLY A 209 17.41 0.95 1.01
CA GLY A 209 18.11 1.99 0.27
C GLY A 209 19.62 1.77 0.22
N VAL A 210 20.22 2.36 -0.80
CA VAL A 210 21.65 2.42 -0.98
C VAL A 210 22.11 3.85 -0.69
N PRO A 211 23.06 4.06 0.23
CA PRO A 211 23.51 5.39 0.60
C PRO A 211 24.37 6.02 -0.50
N VAL A 212 24.15 7.28 -0.76
CA VAL A 212 24.84 8.11 -1.73
C VAL A 212 25.42 9.33 -1.01
N TYR A 213 26.72 9.52 -1.06
CA TYR A 213 27.39 10.70 -0.52
C TYR A 213 27.45 11.78 -1.59
N HIS A 214 26.71 12.87 -1.39
CA HIS A 214 26.66 14.03 -2.29
C HIS A 214 26.38 15.29 -1.47
N PRO A 215 27.43 16.02 -1.05
CA PRO A 215 27.26 17.26 -0.29
C PRO A 215 26.42 18.28 -1.06
N GLY A 216 25.42 18.84 -0.38
CA GLY A 216 24.53 19.85 -0.99
C GLY A 216 23.41 19.27 -1.86
N TRP A 217 23.21 17.96 -1.85
CA TRP A 217 22.16 17.29 -2.64
C TRP A 217 20.77 17.91 -2.49
N GLN A 218 20.46 18.50 -1.33
CA GLN A 218 19.17 19.14 -1.04
C GLN A 218 18.84 20.32 -1.96
N ASN A 219 19.86 20.92 -2.57
CA ASN A 219 19.67 22.02 -3.52
C ASN A 219 19.36 21.54 -4.94
N GLU A 220 19.62 20.27 -5.22
CA GLU A 220 19.49 19.67 -6.55
C GLU A 220 18.34 18.66 -6.63
N TYR A 221 18.13 17.92 -5.54
CA TYR A 221 17.15 16.83 -5.48
C TYR A 221 16.19 17.02 -4.31
N THR A 222 14.90 16.94 -4.60
CA THR A 222 13.88 16.95 -3.54
C THR A 222 13.61 15.53 -3.02
N THR A 223 13.25 15.42 -1.75
CA THR A 223 12.75 14.14 -1.20
C THR A 223 11.54 13.65 -2.02
N ASP A 224 11.41 12.34 -2.15
CA ASP A 224 10.41 11.65 -2.99
C ASP A 224 10.63 11.82 -4.51
N SER A 225 11.57 12.66 -4.98
CA SER A 225 11.93 12.68 -6.41
C SER A 225 12.64 11.38 -6.79
N TRP A 226 12.39 10.90 -7.99
CA TRP A 226 13.02 9.69 -8.50
C TRP A 226 14.32 10.00 -9.24
N VAL A 227 15.35 9.21 -8.91
CA VAL A 227 16.69 9.34 -9.51
C VAL A 227 17.22 7.98 -9.92
N THR A 228 18.10 8.00 -10.91
CA THR A 228 19.00 6.90 -11.23
C THR A 228 20.43 7.35 -10.96
N VAL A 229 21.13 6.63 -10.10
CA VAL A 229 22.53 6.90 -9.72
C VAL A 229 23.40 5.81 -10.30
N SER A 230 24.41 6.20 -11.07
CA SER A 230 25.49 5.32 -11.51
C SER A 230 26.79 5.75 -10.83
N SER A 231 27.44 4.79 -10.15
CA SER A 231 28.56 5.12 -9.27
C SER A 231 29.36 3.90 -8.86
N SER A 232 30.55 4.16 -8.32
CA SER A 232 31.37 3.18 -7.59
C SER A 232 31.20 3.34 -6.07
N PHE A 233 31.32 2.23 -5.36
CA PHE A 233 31.34 2.22 -3.88
C PHE A 233 32.70 2.69 -3.35
N ARG A 234 32.64 3.50 -2.28
CA ARG A 234 33.82 3.97 -1.56
C ARG A 234 33.55 4.09 -0.06
N ALA A 235 34.60 4.23 0.72
CA ALA A 235 34.48 4.61 2.11
C ALA A 235 33.81 5.97 2.23
N ASN A 236 32.91 6.11 3.21
CA ASN A 236 32.26 7.39 3.48
C ASN A 236 33.34 8.41 3.94
N PRO A 237 33.42 9.59 3.30
CA PRO A 237 34.32 10.66 3.74
C PRO A 237 34.04 11.16 5.17
N ASN A 238 32.83 10.99 5.67
CA ASN A 238 32.44 11.32 7.04
C ASN A 238 32.57 10.08 7.95
N PRO A 239 33.63 9.97 8.77
CA PRO A 239 33.83 8.81 9.64
C PRO A 239 32.82 8.70 10.79
N ALA A 240 32.07 9.77 11.07
CA ALA A 240 31.01 9.78 12.08
C ALA A 240 29.67 9.28 11.52
N SER A 241 29.56 9.09 10.22
CA SER A 241 28.36 8.56 9.58
C SER A 241 28.16 7.08 9.95
N ARG A 242 26.90 6.67 10.07
CA ARG A 242 26.53 5.26 10.25
C ARG A 242 26.79 4.42 8.99
N GLU A 243 26.80 5.06 7.84
CA GLU A 243 27.00 4.43 6.55
C GLU A 243 28.49 4.46 6.20
N ALA A 244 29.22 3.39 6.56
CA ALA A 244 30.66 3.31 6.34
C ALA A 244 31.04 3.23 4.85
N ILE A 245 30.17 2.68 4.01
CA ILE A 245 30.34 2.52 2.57
C ILE A 245 29.19 3.22 1.87
N VAL A 246 29.54 4.07 0.91
CA VAL A 246 28.59 4.90 0.16
C VAL A 246 28.89 4.85 -1.34
N LEU A 247 27.92 5.16 -2.17
CA LEU A 247 28.14 5.51 -3.56
C LEU A 247 28.63 6.97 -3.64
N ILE A 248 29.73 7.22 -4.35
CA ILE A 248 30.14 8.58 -4.72
C ILE A 248 29.77 8.75 -6.20
N PRO A 249 28.73 9.52 -6.51
CA PRO A 249 28.11 9.48 -7.82
C PRO A 249 29.02 9.98 -8.94
N ASP A 250 29.15 9.19 -9.99
CA ASP A 250 29.71 9.63 -11.28
C ASP A 250 28.62 10.40 -12.05
N SER A 251 27.37 9.97 -11.89
CA SER A 251 26.21 10.66 -12.47
C SER A 251 24.96 10.37 -11.64
N ILE A 252 24.10 11.41 -11.53
CA ILE A 252 22.74 11.31 -10.98
C ILE A 252 21.80 11.90 -12.01
N ALA A 253 20.84 11.11 -12.49
CA ALA A 253 19.83 11.55 -13.43
C ALA A 253 18.45 11.53 -12.79
N HIS A 254 17.68 12.61 -12.97
CA HIS A 254 16.24 12.59 -12.65
C HIS A 254 15.54 11.58 -13.56
N THR A 255 14.66 10.81 -12.98
CA THR A 255 13.83 9.84 -13.72
C THR A 255 12.39 9.89 -13.24
N THR A 256 11.50 9.32 -14.01
CA THR A 256 10.10 9.14 -13.59
C THR A 256 9.99 7.88 -12.74
N GLN A 257 8.98 7.85 -11.89
CA GLN A 257 8.64 6.67 -11.13
C GLN A 257 8.36 5.49 -12.08
N PRO A 258 9.04 4.33 -11.91
CA PRO A 258 8.75 3.15 -12.71
C PRO A 258 7.31 2.65 -12.50
N ALA A 259 6.75 1.97 -13.51
CA ALA A 259 5.45 1.34 -13.38
C ALA A 259 5.38 0.31 -12.23
N GLN A 260 6.53 -0.28 -11.88
CA GLN A 260 6.70 -1.11 -10.69
C GLN A 260 7.65 -0.41 -9.70
N PRO A 261 7.11 0.41 -8.79
CA PRO A 261 7.93 1.18 -7.87
C PRO A 261 8.50 0.34 -6.72
N TYR A 262 7.98 -0.86 -6.50
CA TYR A 262 8.40 -1.77 -5.43
C TYR A 262 9.32 -2.87 -5.94
N VAL A 263 10.08 -3.45 -5.01
CA VAL A 263 10.94 -4.62 -5.22
C VAL A 263 10.28 -5.82 -4.52
N TYR A 264 10.39 -7.01 -5.12
CA TYR A 264 9.71 -8.22 -4.64
C TYR A 264 10.70 -9.35 -4.34
#